data_6ee0789b8cae1a35b3b663a57fe782b4
#
_entry.id   6ee0789b8cae1a35b3b663a57fe782b4
#
_cell.length_a   1.000
_cell.length_b   1.000
_cell.length_c   1.000
_cell.angle_alpha   90.00
_cell.angle_beta   90.00
_cell.angle_gamma   90.00
#
_symmetry.space_group_name_H-M   'P 1'
#
loop_
_entity.id
_entity.type
_entity.pdbx_description
1 polymer ?
#
loop_
_entity_poly.entity_id
_entity_poly.type
_entity_poly.pdbx_seq_one_letter_code
_entity_poly.pdbx_strand_id
1 'polypeptide(L)'
;MVKTIAIASGKGGVGKTSLAVNCSVQLSMTGKKVALLDADFGMANSHILLDKKVEKTVNDLLENQLDIESVLHETSSGLKLIPGGSGVLELLNLDHQKRYEIIRALDPLRDEIDILVVDTPAGASDASIEFSAACDAVMIVLVPEPTSFMDAYAFIKALNMEKKFNNVSVVVNLVENETAAKKSFASFKKIVTKFLNIDLEYAGWLPESKTIAGSIVSRKPAILKKSLEPVLSKNFSDIANYMANVKVTKTGGIKFFNK
;
A
#
# COMPACT_ATOMS: atom_id res chain seq x y z
N MET A 1 12.52 2.82 15.04
CA MET A 1 12.13 1.50 14.46
C MET A 1 11.22 1.77 13.28
N VAL A 2 11.60 1.29 12.10
CA VAL A 2 10.81 1.45 10.86
C VAL A 2 9.47 0.75 11.00
N LYS A 3 8.40 1.40 10.55
CA LYS A 3 7.08 0.78 10.37
C LYS A 3 6.89 0.38 8.92
N THR A 4 6.32 -0.78 8.69
CA THR A 4 6.06 -1.29 7.33
C THR A 4 4.58 -1.56 7.16
N ILE A 5 3.97 -0.99 6.11
CA ILE A 5 2.53 -1.04 5.89
C ILE A 5 2.26 -1.43 4.44
N ALA A 6 1.58 -2.56 4.25
CA ALA A 6 1.08 -2.94 2.95
C ALA A 6 -0.28 -2.26 2.67
N ILE A 7 -0.41 -1.68 1.50
CA ILE A 7 -1.71 -1.26 0.95
C ILE A 7 -2.15 -2.35 -0.01
N ALA A 8 -3.25 -3.01 0.29
CA ALA A 8 -3.73 -4.17 -0.44
C ALA A 8 -5.22 -4.06 -0.82
N SER A 9 -5.65 -4.88 -1.74
CA SER A 9 -7.06 -4.96 -2.13
C SER A 9 -7.39 -6.33 -2.74
N GLY A 10 -8.61 -6.78 -2.55
CA GLY A 10 -9.07 -8.04 -3.15
C GLY A 10 -9.27 -7.96 -4.67
N LYS A 11 -9.50 -6.77 -5.24
CA LYS A 11 -9.67 -6.58 -6.69
C LYS A 11 -8.98 -5.32 -7.20
N GLY A 12 -8.74 -5.26 -8.52
CA GLY A 12 -8.20 -4.09 -9.20
C GLY A 12 -9.19 -2.91 -9.26
N GLY A 13 -8.68 -1.69 -9.48
CA GLY A 13 -9.50 -0.51 -9.72
C GLY A 13 -10.13 0.14 -8.48
N VAL A 14 -9.92 -0.37 -7.27
CA VAL A 14 -10.49 0.20 -6.04
C VAL A 14 -9.74 1.44 -5.51
N GLY A 15 -8.69 1.90 -6.19
CA GLY A 15 -7.93 3.09 -5.81
C GLY A 15 -6.74 2.83 -4.89
N LYS A 16 -6.26 1.60 -4.79
CA LYS A 16 -5.12 1.17 -3.95
C LYS A 16 -3.86 2.03 -4.18
N THR A 17 -3.32 2.06 -5.39
CA THR A 17 -2.12 2.83 -5.75
C THR A 17 -2.31 4.34 -5.52
N SER A 18 -3.49 4.88 -5.84
CA SER A 18 -3.81 6.30 -5.58
C SER A 18 -3.76 6.59 -4.08
N LEU A 19 -4.31 5.71 -3.22
CA LEU A 19 -4.22 5.85 -1.77
C LEU A 19 -2.77 5.77 -1.31
N ALA A 20 -2.02 4.75 -1.74
CA ALA A 20 -0.62 4.53 -1.36
C ALA A 20 0.23 5.76 -1.67
N VAL A 21 0.14 6.29 -2.90
CA VAL A 21 0.89 7.48 -3.33
C VAL A 21 0.50 8.71 -2.51
N ASN A 22 -0.81 9.04 -2.40
CA ASN A 22 -1.24 10.25 -1.72
C ASN A 22 -0.93 10.23 -0.22
N CYS A 23 -1.12 9.09 0.46
CA CYS A 23 -0.78 8.95 1.88
C CYS A 23 0.73 8.98 2.12
N SER A 24 1.54 8.39 1.24
CA SER A 24 3.01 8.46 1.33
C SER A 24 3.52 9.87 1.16
N VAL A 25 2.98 10.63 0.19
CA VAL A 25 3.30 12.06 0.01
C VAL A 25 2.87 12.86 1.23
N GLN A 26 1.66 12.64 1.76
CA GLN A 26 1.18 13.32 2.97
C GLN A 26 2.10 13.07 4.17
N LEU A 27 2.51 11.82 4.39
CA LEU A 27 3.46 11.48 5.46
C LEU A 27 4.80 12.19 5.29
N SER A 28 5.35 12.23 4.07
CA SER A 28 6.61 12.94 3.78
C SER A 28 6.48 14.44 4.05
N MET A 29 5.34 15.05 3.69
CA MET A 29 5.06 16.48 3.98
C MET A 29 4.96 16.79 5.49
N THR A 30 4.69 15.80 6.33
CA THR A 30 4.72 15.95 7.80
C THR A 30 6.11 15.74 8.41
N GLY A 31 7.16 15.62 7.60
CA GLY A 31 8.54 15.46 8.02
C GLY A 31 8.97 14.00 8.31
N LYS A 32 8.14 13.02 7.98
CA LYS A 32 8.54 11.61 8.05
C LYS A 32 9.42 11.24 6.87
N LYS A 33 10.45 10.43 7.12
CA LYS A 33 11.24 9.80 6.06
C LYS A 33 10.47 8.58 5.55
N VAL A 34 9.89 8.68 4.35
CA VAL A 34 8.99 7.63 3.80
C VAL A 34 9.59 7.05 2.53
N ALA A 35 9.54 5.73 2.42
CA ALA A 35 9.75 5.03 1.16
C ALA A 35 8.43 4.37 0.70
N LEU A 36 8.17 4.41 -0.60
CA LEU A 36 7.06 3.72 -1.26
C LEU A 36 7.62 2.68 -2.21
N LEU A 37 7.40 1.40 -1.91
CA LEU A 37 7.67 0.29 -2.82
C LEU A 37 6.43 0.03 -3.67
N ASP A 38 6.55 0.14 -4.98
CA ASP A 38 5.55 -0.33 -5.92
C ASP A 38 5.80 -1.83 -6.19
N ALA A 39 5.10 -2.69 -5.48
CA ALA A 39 5.24 -4.14 -5.57
C ALA A 39 4.27 -4.77 -6.59
N ASP A 40 3.53 -3.97 -7.37
CA ASP A 40 2.75 -4.45 -8.52
C ASP A 40 3.67 -4.63 -9.73
N PHE A 41 4.63 -5.56 -9.58
CA PHE A 41 5.68 -5.80 -10.55
C PHE A 41 5.10 -6.21 -11.91
N GLY A 42 5.60 -5.56 -12.96
CA GLY A 42 5.09 -5.75 -14.33
C GLY A 42 3.94 -4.81 -14.71
N MET A 43 3.16 -4.29 -13.75
CA MET A 43 2.12 -3.27 -13.95
C MET A 43 2.28 -2.06 -13.01
N ALA A 44 3.51 -1.78 -12.57
CA ALA A 44 3.83 -0.68 -11.66
C ALA A 44 3.40 0.68 -12.23
N ASN A 45 2.65 1.44 -11.45
CA ASN A 45 2.04 2.71 -11.88
C ASN A 45 2.33 3.88 -10.92
N SER A 46 2.95 3.65 -9.78
CA SER A 46 3.22 4.71 -8.78
C SER A 46 4.10 5.82 -9.34
N HIS A 47 5.09 5.48 -10.17
CA HIS A 47 5.97 6.46 -10.83
C HIS A 47 5.20 7.37 -11.79
N ILE A 48 4.15 6.84 -12.46
CA ILE A 48 3.28 7.62 -13.35
C ILE A 48 2.49 8.65 -12.53
N LEU A 49 1.90 8.23 -11.40
CA LEU A 49 1.14 9.13 -10.52
C LEU A 49 2.00 10.21 -9.86
N LEU A 50 3.31 9.98 -9.77
CA LEU A 50 4.28 10.92 -9.21
C LEU A 50 4.98 11.76 -10.28
N ASP A 51 4.61 11.60 -11.56
CA ASP A 51 5.25 12.21 -12.72
C ASP A 51 6.79 12.05 -12.69
N LYS A 52 7.23 10.84 -12.33
CA LYS A 52 8.65 10.50 -12.25
C LYS A 52 9.06 9.63 -13.43
N LYS A 53 10.10 10.10 -14.15
CA LYS A 53 10.85 9.24 -15.07
C LYS A 53 11.76 8.35 -14.24
N VAL A 54 11.60 7.05 -14.36
CA VAL A 54 12.43 6.06 -13.67
C VAL A 54 13.40 5.42 -14.66
N GLU A 55 14.66 5.31 -14.26
CA GLU A 55 15.72 4.74 -15.09
C GLU A 55 16.10 3.34 -14.58
N LYS A 56 16.00 3.13 -13.27
CA LYS A 56 16.27 1.86 -12.60
C LYS A 56 15.09 1.44 -11.73
N THR A 57 14.86 0.16 -11.64
CA THR A 57 13.70 -0.45 -10.99
C THR A 57 14.13 -1.63 -10.11
N VAL A 58 13.20 -2.25 -9.41
CA VAL A 58 13.45 -3.49 -8.66
C VAL A 58 14.01 -4.60 -9.55
N ASN A 59 13.70 -4.62 -10.86
CA ASN A 59 14.31 -5.59 -11.77
C ASN A 59 15.84 -5.46 -11.82
N ASP A 60 16.34 -4.23 -11.79
CA ASP A 60 17.78 -3.97 -11.81
C ASP A 60 18.48 -4.43 -10.54
N LEU A 61 17.78 -4.44 -9.38
CA LEU A 61 18.31 -5.04 -8.15
C LEU A 61 18.51 -6.55 -8.31
N LEU A 62 17.58 -7.23 -8.97
CA LEU A 62 17.62 -8.69 -9.13
C LEU A 62 18.63 -9.14 -10.18
N GLU A 63 18.65 -8.47 -11.34
CA GLU A 63 19.48 -8.88 -12.48
C GLU A 63 20.90 -8.34 -12.41
N ASN A 64 21.06 -7.09 -11.98
CA ASN A 64 22.33 -6.39 -12.04
C ASN A 64 23.03 -6.30 -10.67
N GLN A 65 22.48 -6.92 -9.62
CA GLN A 65 22.99 -6.88 -8.25
C GLN A 65 23.31 -5.44 -7.78
N LEU A 66 22.46 -4.50 -8.15
CA LEU A 66 22.63 -3.11 -7.76
C LEU A 66 22.23 -2.90 -6.30
N ASP A 67 22.83 -1.90 -5.66
CA ASP A 67 22.42 -1.46 -4.34
C ASP A 67 21.07 -0.73 -4.40
N ILE A 68 20.29 -0.84 -3.33
CA ILE A 68 18.96 -0.23 -3.23
C ILE A 68 18.99 1.29 -3.44
N GLU A 69 20.05 1.97 -3.01
CA GLU A 69 20.24 3.41 -3.16
C GLU A 69 20.23 3.83 -4.64
N SER A 70 20.73 2.97 -5.52
CA SER A 70 20.78 3.24 -6.97
C SER A 70 19.41 3.16 -7.65
N VAL A 71 18.44 2.55 -6.99
CA VAL A 71 17.05 2.35 -7.47
C VAL A 71 16.09 3.33 -6.80
N LEU A 72 16.52 4.05 -5.77
CA LEU A 72 15.71 5.06 -5.09
C LEU A 72 15.54 6.30 -5.97
N HIS A 73 14.31 6.74 -6.12
CA HIS A 73 13.96 7.98 -6.82
C HIS A 73 13.29 8.95 -5.84
N GLU A 74 14.01 9.99 -5.44
CA GLU A 74 13.44 11.01 -4.56
C GLU A 74 12.49 11.92 -5.33
N THR A 75 11.33 12.21 -4.73
CA THR A 75 10.34 13.13 -5.26
C THR A 75 10.50 14.54 -4.68
N SER A 76 9.84 15.53 -5.27
CA SER A 76 9.84 16.92 -4.76
C SER A 76 9.21 17.06 -3.37
N SER A 77 8.47 16.07 -2.89
CA SER A 77 7.91 16.03 -1.54
C SER A 77 8.81 15.33 -0.51
N GLY A 78 10.00 14.87 -0.91
CA GLY A 78 10.90 14.09 -0.07
C GLY A 78 10.52 12.60 0.07
N LEU A 79 9.49 12.15 -0.67
CA LEU A 79 9.14 10.73 -0.74
C LEU A 79 10.19 9.99 -1.57
N LYS A 80 10.75 8.91 -1.03
CA LYS A 80 11.63 7.98 -1.76
C LYS A 80 10.76 6.92 -2.45
N LEU A 81 10.74 6.88 -3.79
CA LEU A 81 10.04 5.86 -4.58
C LEU A 81 11.00 4.73 -4.94
N ILE A 82 10.55 3.49 -4.76
CA ILE A 82 11.19 2.25 -5.23
C ILE A 82 10.26 1.69 -6.32
N PRO A 83 10.54 1.92 -7.61
CA PRO A 83 9.64 1.51 -8.68
C PRO A 83 9.79 0.01 -8.96
N GLY A 84 8.66 -0.68 -9.09
CA GLY A 84 8.63 -2.13 -9.34
C GLY A 84 9.07 -2.54 -10.74
N GLY A 85 9.00 -1.63 -11.70
CA GLY A 85 9.21 -1.92 -13.12
C GLY A 85 7.91 -2.25 -13.85
N SER A 86 7.87 -2.00 -15.14
CA SER A 86 6.71 -2.27 -16.00
C SER A 86 7.15 -2.97 -17.29
N GLY A 87 6.33 -3.91 -17.78
CA GLY A 87 6.56 -4.61 -19.04
C GLY A 87 7.64 -5.70 -19.00
N VAL A 88 8.14 -6.05 -17.82
CA VAL A 88 9.10 -7.15 -17.65
C VAL A 88 8.33 -8.42 -17.26
N LEU A 89 8.29 -9.39 -18.18
CA LEU A 89 7.50 -10.63 -17.99
C LEU A 89 7.99 -11.46 -16.80
N GLU A 90 9.28 -11.46 -16.52
CA GLU A 90 9.93 -12.16 -15.44
C GLU A 90 9.43 -11.68 -14.06
N LEU A 91 9.03 -10.40 -13.96
CA LEU A 91 8.50 -9.83 -12.73
C LEU A 91 7.02 -10.16 -12.46
N LEU A 92 6.28 -10.61 -13.48
CA LEU A 92 4.87 -10.98 -13.31
C LEU A 92 4.70 -12.26 -12.49
N ASN A 93 5.67 -13.17 -12.55
CA ASN A 93 5.62 -14.47 -11.91
C ASN A 93 6.87 -14.72 -11.04
N LEU A 94 7.17 -13.78 -10.14
CA LEU A 94 8.28 -13.95 -9.21
C LEU A 94 8.06 -15.20 -8.35
N ASP A 95 9.06 -16.06 -8.32
CA ASP A 95 9.10 -17.19 -7.39
C ASP A 95 9.35 -16.72 -5.94
N HIS A 96 9.24 -17.64 -4.99
CA HIS A 96 9.43 -17.34 -3.57
C HIS A 96 10.82 -16.79 -3.26
N GLN A 97 11.86 -17.31 -3.93
CA GLN A 97 13.24 -16.88 -3.71
C GLN A 97 13.45 -15.44 -4.16
N LYS A 98 13.00 -15.06 -5.35
CA LYS A 98 13.10 -13.69 -5.87
C LYS A 98 12.31 -12.70 -5.00
N ARG A 99 11.11 -13.07 -4.52
CA ARG A 99 10.36 -12.23 -3.57
C ARG A 99 11.14 -12.02 -2.26
N TYR A 100 11.78 -13.07 -1.75
CA TYR A 100 12.65 -12.97 -0.58
C TYR A 100 13.86 -12.05 -0.83
N GLU A 101 14.53 -12.18 -1.98
CA GLU A 101 15.66 -11.34 -2.38
C GLU A 101 15.25 -9.84 -2.41
N ILE A 102 14.08 -9.51 -2.99
CA ILE A 102 13.54 -8.14 -2.98
C ILE A 102 13.36 -7.64 -1.54
N ILE A 103 12.75 -8.45 -0.67
CA ILE A 103 12.52 -8.06 0.73
C ILE A 103 13.84 -7.77 1.43
N ARG A 104 14.87 -8.59 1.20
CA ARG A 104 16.21 -8.41 1.80
C ARG A 104 16.98 -7.24 1.20
N ALA A 105 16.82 -6.97 -0.10
CA ALA A 105 17.47 -5.85 -0.76
C ALA A 105 17.10 -4.47 -0.15
N LEU A 106 15.97 -4.40 0.58
CA LEU A 106 15.56 -3.19 1.27
C LEU A 106 16.19 -3.01 2.66
N ASP A 107 16.88 -4.02 3.20
CA ASP A 107 17.44 -3.97 4.56
C ASP A 107 18.36 -2.75 4.84
N PRO A 108 19.17 -2.23 3.88
CA PRO A 108 19.98 -1.04 4.10
C PRO A 108 19.14 0.22 4.44
N LEU A 109 17.89 0.30 3.98
CA LEU A 109 17.02 1.45 4.26
C LEU A 109 16.54 1.53 5.72
N ARG A 110 16.80 0.52 6.54
CA ARG A 110 16.29 0.39 7.92
C ARG A 110 16.58 1.62 8.78
N ASP A 111 17.76 2.19 8.66
CA ASP A 111 18.19 3.33 9.48
C ASP A 111 17.97 4.68 8.77
N GLU A 112 17.49 4.64 7.52
CA GLU A 112 17.28 5.81 6.68
C GLU A 112 15.84 6.29 6.60
N ILE A 113 14.86 5.41 6.89
CA ILE A 113 13.43 5.72 6.77
C ILE A 113 12.68 5.47 8.08
N ASP A 114 11.56 6.16 8.26
CA ASP A 114 10.62 5.97 9.37
C ASP A 114 9.52 4.98 8.99
N ILE A 115 9.08 5.03 7.72
CA ILE A 115 7.93 4.27 7.22
C ILE A 115 8.22 3.72 5.82
N LEU A 116 8.01 2.43 5.63
CA LEU A 116 7.89 1.79 4.32
C LEU A 116 6.42 1.54 4.00
N VAL A 117 5.93 2.10 2.92
CA VAL A 117 4.62 1.78 2.34
C VAL A 117 4.84 0.82 1.16
N VAL A 118 4.08 -0.27 1.11
CA VAL A 118 4.17 -1.27 0.05
C VAL A 118 2.84 -1.31 -0.70
N ASP A 119 2.83 -0.85 -1.95
CA ASP A 119 1.66 -0.97 -2.84
C ASP A 119 1.68 -2.35 -3.49
N THR A 120 0.85 -3.28 -3.00
CA THR A 120 0.87 -4.69 -3.44
C THR A 120 0.06 -4.91 -4.71
N PRO A 121 0.26 -6.00 -5.47
CA PRO A 121 -0.66 -6.36 -6.55
C PRO A 121 -2.10 -6.52 -6.05
N ALA A 122 -3.08 -6.31 -6.93
CA ALA A 122 -4.48 -6.56 -6.60
C ALA A 122 -4.77 -8.07 -6.55
N GLY A 123 -5.70 -8.48 -5.69
CA GLY A 123 -6.08 -9.89 -5.52
C GLY A 123 -5.16 -10.67 -4.60
N ALA A 124 -5.54 -11.92 -4.31
CA ALA A 124 -4.86 -12.80 -3.36
C ALA A 124 -3.83 -13.72 -4.06
N SER A 125 -2.95 -13.15 -4.90
CA SER A 125 -1.81 -13.89 -5.46
C SER A 125 -0.75 -14.13 -4.39
N ASP A 126 0.13 -15.13 -4.62
CA ASP A 126 1.25 -15.42 -3.72
C ASP A 126 2.10 -14.17 -3.44
N ALA A 127 2.40 -13.38 -4.47
CA ALA A 127 3.15 -12.14 -4.32
C ALA A 127 2.42 -11.14 -3.41
N SER A 128 1.11 -10.92 -3.63
CA SER A 128 0.30 -10.01 -2.79
C SER A 128 0.30 -10.46 -1.32
N ILE A 129 0.12 -11.75 -1.07
CA ILE A 129 0.08 -12.33 0.28
C ILE A 129 1.46 -12.25 0.94
N GLU A 130 2.54 -12.58 0.23
CA GLU A 130 3.89 -12.58 0.82
C GLU A 130 4.40 -11.17 1.13
N PHE A 131 4.26 -10.22 0.20
CA PHE A 131 4.63 -8.83 0.47
C PHE A 131 3.79 -8.20 1.57
N SER A 132 2.48 -8.50 1.61
CA SER A 132 1.60 -8.05 2.70
C SER A 132 2.02 -8.65 4.04
N ALA A 133 2.29 -9.95 4.10
CA ALA A 133 2.71 -10.63 5.31
C ALA A 133 4.10 -10.19 5.79
N ALA A 134 4.95 -9.71 4.90
CA ALA A 134 6.26 -9.16 5.25
C ALA A 134 6.19 -7.79 5.95
N CYS A 135 5.04 -7.11 5.90
CA CYS A 135 4.81 -5.85 6.60
C CYS A 135 4.37 -6.04 8.06
N ASP A 136 4.42 -4.97 8.85
CA ASP A 136 3.91 -4.93 10.24
C ASP A 136 2.38 -4.85 10.28
N ALA A 137 1.78 -4.17 9.29
CA ALA A 137 0.34 -4.02 9.16
C ALA A 137 -0.11 -4.08 7.70
N VAL A 138 -1.35 -4.46 7.50
CA VAL A 138 -2.00 -4.48 6.18
C VAL A 138 -3.22 -3.58 6.21
N MET A 139 -3.30 -2.66 5.26
CA MET A 139 -4.43 -1.77 5.05
C MET A 139 -5.17 -2.19 3.79
N ILE A 140 -6.39 -2.69 3.95
CA ILE A 140 -7.25 -3.12 2.84
C ILE A 140 -8.04 -1.94 2.31
N VAL A 141 -7.95 -1.70 1.00
CA VAL A 141 -8.81 -0.74 0.31
C VAL A 141 -10.08 -1.45 -0.16
N LEU A 142 -11.20 -1.00 0.34
CA LEU A 142 -12.53 -1.58 0.13
C LEU A 142 -13.45 -0.56 -0.54
N VAL A 143 -14.23 -0.98 -1.52
CA VAL A 143 -15.35 -0.18 -2.06
C VAL A 143 -16.69 -0.83 -1.64
N PRO A 144 -17.80 -0.06 -1.50
CA PRO A 144 -19.08 -0.57 -0.99
C PRO A 144 -19.84 -1.40 -2.02
N GLU A 145 -19.18 -2.43 -2.55
CA GLU A 145 -19.75 -3.35 -3.55
C GLU A 145 -19.66 -4.79 -3.04
N PRO A 146 -20.66 -5.65 -3.27
CA PRO A 146 -20.65 -7.04 -2.83
C PRO A 146 -19.42 -7.82 -3.30
N THR A 147 -18.99 -7.62 -4.56
CA THR A 147 -17.80 -8.27 -5.11
C THR A 147 -16.52 -7.84 -4.40
N SER A 148 -16.38 -6.53 -4.11
CA SER A 148 -15.24 -6.02 -3.35
C SER A 148 -15.17 -6.60 -1.94
N PHE A 149 -16.33 -6.82 -1.28
CA PHE A 149 -16.39 -7.46 0.03
C PHE A 149 -15.93 -8.91 -0.04
N MET A 150 -16.38 -9.66 -1.04
CA MET A 150 -16.00 -11.07 -1.20
C MET A 150 -14.50 -11.21 -1.50
N ASP A 151 -13.97 -10.37 -2.39
CA ASP A 151 -12.57 -10.42 -2.78
C ASP A 151 -11.66 -9.98 -1.62
N ALA A 152 -12.03 -8.92 -0.89
CA ALA A 152 -11.30 -8.50 0.31
C ALA A 152 -11.35 -9.55 1.43
N TYR A 153 -12.51 -10.23 1.61
CA TYR A 153 -12.61 -11.34 2.54
C TYR A 153 -11.70 -12.50 2.15
N ALA A 154 -11.69 -12.88 0.86
CA ALA A 154 -10.82 -13.95 0.37
C ALA A 154 -9.33 -13.61 0.59
N PHE A 155 -8.93 -12.36 0.35
CA PHE A 155 -7.57 -11.88 0.62
C PHE A 155 -7.21 -12.01 2.11
N ILE A 156 -8.06 -11.47 3.01
CA ILE A 156 -7.81 -11.52 4.47
C ILE A 156 -7.77 -12.97 4.95
N LYS A 157 -8.65 -13.83 4.41
CA LYS A 157 -8.68 -15.26 4.74
C LYS A 157 -7.38 -15.94 4.35
N ALA A 158 -6.89 -15.75 3.13
CA ALA A 158 -5.61 -16.31 2.67
C ALA A 158 -4.45 -15.82 3.56
N LEU A 159 -4.36 -14.51 3.80
CA LEU A 159 -3.35 -13.90 4.66
C LEU A 159 -3.36 -14.48 6.08
N ASN A 160 -4.54 -14.66 6.68
CA ASN A 160 -4.67 -15.25 8.00
C ASN A 160 -4.35 -16.75 8.04
N MET A 161 -4.90 -17.52 7.09
CA MET A 161 -4.73 -18.97 7.10
C MET A 161 -3.30 -19.40 6.77
N GLU A 162 -2.67 -18.76 5.79
CA GLU A 162 -1.33 -19.12 5.32
C GLU A 162 -0.21 -18.49 6.14
N LYS A 163 -0.38 -17.25 6.57
CA LYS A 163 0.68 -16.48 7.24
C LYS A 163 0.38 -16.16 8.71
N LYS A 164 -0.78 -16.57 9.24
CA LYS A 164 -1.24 -16.27 10.61
C LYS A 164 -1.25 -14.77 10.93
N PHE A 165 -1.49 -13.95 9.91
CA PHE A 165 -1.42 -12.50 10.01
C PHE A 165 -2.79 -11.92 10.41
N ASN A 166 -2.83 -11.03 11.42
CA ASN A 166 -4.06 -10.52 12.02
C ASN A 166 -4.12 -8.98 12.12
N ASN A 167 -3.01 -8.27 11.88
CA ASN A 167 -2.96 -6.82 11.99
C ASN A 167 -3.50 -6.14 10.72
N VAL A 168 -4.82 -6.13 10.58
CA VAL A 168 -5.51 -5.69 9.38
C VAL A 168 -6.43 -4.51 9.67
N SER A 169 -6.30 -3.45 8.88
CA SER A 169 -7.18 -2.29 8.88
C SER A 169 -7.86 -2.09 7.54
N VAL A 170 -8.88 -1.27 7.50
CA VAL A 170 -9.70 -1.03 6.30
C VAL A 170 -9.87 0.46 6.05
N VAL A 171 -9.61 0.88 4.82
CA VAL A 171 -10.06 2.17 4.25
C VAL A 171 -11.21 1.90 3.31
N VAL A 172 -12.33 2.59 3.51
CA VAL A 172 -13.48 2.51 2.60
C VAL A 172 -13.39 3.64 1.59
N ASN A 173 -13.21 3.28 0.32
CA ASN A 173 -13.03 4.23 -0.78
C ASN A 173 -14.31 4.34 -1.64
N LEU A 174 -14.43 5.42 -2.40
CA LEU A 174 -15.52 5.70 -3.32
C LEU A 174 -16.90 5.69 -2.65
N VAL A 175 -17.02 6.37 -1.52
CA VAL A 175 -18.28 6.50 -0.76
C VAL A 175 -18.79 7.94 -0.74
N GLU A 176 -20.07 8.12 -0.57
CA GLU A 176 -20.69 9.46 -0.54
C GLU A 176 -20.27 10.29 0.67
N ASN A 177 -20.17 9.64 1.85
CA ASN A 177 -19.94 10.32 3.12
C ASN A 177 -19.43 9.35 4.20
N GLU A 178 -19.03 9.90 5.34
CA GLU A 178 -18.49 9.15 6.47
C GLU A 178 -19.48 8.14 7.06
N THR A 179 -20.78 8.48 7.09
CA THR A 179 -21.81 7.58 7.61
C THR A 179 -21.94 6.34 6.74
N ALA A 180 -21.94 6.49 5.41
CA ALA A 180 -21.95 5.38 4.46
C ALA A 180 -20.67 4.54 4.59
N ALA A 181 -19.50 5.17 4.76
CA ALA A 181 -18.23 4.49 4.99
C ALA A 181 -18.27 3.63 6.26
N LYS A 182 -18.69 4.19 7.39
CA LYS A 182 -18.80 3.46 8.67
C LYS A 182 -19.79 2.30 8.60
N LYS A 183 -20.92 2.49 7.89
CA LYS A 183 -21.92 1.42 7.66
C LYS A 183 -21.30 0.29 6.84
N SER A 184 -20.61 0.60 5.75
CA SER A 184 -19.93 -0.37 4.89
C SER A 184 -18.85 -1.14 5.66
N PHE A 185 -18.02 -0.43 6.42
CA PHE A 185 -17.01 -1.04 7.28
C PHE A 185 -17.64 -1.99 8.31
N ALA A 186 -18.70 -1.55 9.02
CA ALA A 186 -19.35 -2.38 10.03
C ALA A 186 -19.96 -3.66 9.43
N SER A 187 -20.55 -3.56 8.24
CA SER A 187 -21.08 -4.71 7.50
C SER A 187 -19.97 -5.69 7.12
N PHE A 188 -18.86 -5.18 6.57
CA PHE A 188 -17.70 -5.99 6.22
C PHE A 188 -17.03 -6.62 7.44
N LYS A 189 -16.81 -5.84 8.51
CA LYS A 189 -16.25 -6.32 9.79
C LYS A 189 -17.07 -7.48 10.34
N LYS A 190 -18.41 -7.38 10.31
CA LYS A 190 -19.31 -8.44 10.78
C LYS A 190 -19.11 -9.76 10.02
N ILE A 191 -18.89 -9.69 8.69
CA ILE A 191 -18.60 -10.87 7.87
C ILE A 191 -17.26 -11.48 8.28
N VAL A 192 -16.19 -10.68 8.34
CA VAL A 192 -14.84 -11.15 8.67
C VAL A 192 -14.81 -11.77 10.08
N THR A 193 -15.32 -11.07 11.09
CA THR A 193 -15.33 -11.55 12.47
C THR A 193 -16.13 -12.83 12.65
N LYS A 194 -17.22 -13.02 11.86
CA LYS A 194 -18.03 -14.24 11.94
C LYS A 194 -17.28 -15.50 11.52
N PHE A 195 -16.38 -15.41 10.55
CA PHE A 195 -15.72 -16.56 9.91
C PHE A 195 -14.22 -16.64 10.18
N LEU A 196 -13.61 -15.51 10.53
CA LEU A 196 -12.18 -15.41 10.84
C LEU A 196 -12.07 -14.72 12.21
N ASN A 197 -11.30 -15.28 13.10
CA ASN A 197 -11.08 -14.67 14.42
C ASN A 197 -10.10 -13.46 14.31
N ILE A 198 -10.50 -12.46 13.53
CA ILE A 198 -9.73 -11.24 13.26
C ILE A 198 -10.60 -10.04 13.63
N ASP A 199 -10.05 -9.12 14.42
CA ASP A 199 -10.65 -7.83 14.68
C ASP A 199 -10.10 -6.79 13.70
N LEU A 200 -10.96 -6.32 12.78
CA LEU A 200 -10.58 -5.29 11.81
C LEU A 200 -10.64 -3.90 12.45
N GLU A 201 -9.63 -3.07 12.15
CA GLU A 201 -9.62 -1.66 12.52
C GLU A 201 -10.10 -0.77 11.36
N TYR A 202 -10.84 0.29 11.68
CA TYR A 202 -11.26 1.30 10.71
C TYR A 202 -10.16 2.35 10.59
N ALA A 203 -9.53 2.45 9.43
CA ALA A 203 -8.44 3.40 9.18
C ALA A 203 -8.90 4.72 8.56
N GLY A 204 -10.11 4.77 7.99
CA GLY A 204 -10.65 5.98 7.36
C GLY A 204 -11.45 5.71 6.09
N TRP A 205 -11.71 6.78 5.35
CA TRP A 205 -12.50 6.73 4.11
C TRP A 205 -12.10 7.82 3.13
N LEU A 206 -12.44 7.59 1.85
CA LEU A 206 -12.32 8.60 0.80
C LEU A 206 -13.61 8.67 -0.02
N PRO A 207 -14.08 9.88 -0.36
CA PRO A 207 -15.22 10.05 -1.24
C PRO A 207 -14.84 9.73 -2.70
N GLU A 208 -15.85 9.44 -3.51
CA GLU A 208 -15.70 9.59 -4.95
C GLU A 208 -15.38 11.06 -5.26
N SER A 209 -14.30 11.32 -5.99
CA SER A 209 -13.82 12.68 -6.22
C SER A 209 -13.27 12.87 -7.63
N LYS A 210 -13.78 13.91 -8.30
CA LYS A 210 -13.25 14.38 -9.57
C LYS A 210 -11.81 14.89 -9.43
N THR A 211 -11.44 15.42 -8.27
CA THR A 211 -10.07 15.88 -7.99
C THR A 211 -9.09 14.70 -7.94
N ILE A 212 -9.47 13.59 -7.31
CA ILE A 212 -8.66 12.36 -7.34
C ILE A 212 -8.58 11.81 -8.77
N ALA A 213 -9.69 11.67 -9.48
CA ALA A 213 -9.69 11.21 -10.87
C ALA A 213 -8.83 12.11 -11.78
N GLY A 214 -8.98 13.43 -11.67
CA GLY A 214 -8.18 14.39 -12.41
C GLY A 214 -6.69 14.41 -11.99
N SER A 215 -6.36 13.98 -10.77
CA SER A 215 -4.98 13.85 -10.30
C SER A 215 -4.25 12.72 -11.03
N ILE A 216 -4.94 11.62 -11.27
CA ILE A 216 -4.41 10.48 -12.03
C ILE A 216 -4.09 10.90 -13.47
N VAL A 217 -5.03 11.58 -14.13
CA VAL A 217 -4.85 12.07 -15.51
C VAL A 217 -3.71 13.08 -15.60
N SER A 218 -3.60 13.99 -14.64
CA SER A 218 -2.56 15.03 -14.59
C SER A 218 -1.22 14.53 -14.03
N ARG A 219 -1.10 13.24 -13.67
CA ARG A 219 0.10 12.63 -13.09
C ARG A 219 0.64 13.40 -11.89
N LYS A 220 -0.23 13.97 -11.09
CA LYS A 220 0.14 14.76 -9.92
C LYS A 220 -0.71 14.35 -8.73
N PRO A 221 -0.11 13.90 -7.61
CA PRO A 221 -0.85 13.48 -6.43
C PRO A 221 -1.89 14.51 -6.01
N ALA A 222 -3.11 14.05 -5.68
CA ALA A 222 -4.21 14.94 -5.32
C ALA A 222 -3.86 15.84 -4.12
N ILE A 223 -3.13 15.28 -3.16
CA ILE A 223 -2.70 15.99 -1.95
C ILE A 223 -1.80 17.22 -2.23
N LEU A 224 -1.13 17.26 -3.40
CA LEU A 224 -0.30 18.39 -3.82
C LEU A 224 -1.08 19.45 -4.60
N LYS A 225 -2.38 19.26 -4.86
CA LYS A 225 -3.20 20.24 -5.57
C LYS A 225 -3.66 21.33 -4.62
N LYS A 226 -3.42 22.60 -4.98
CA LYS A 226 -3.87 23.77 -4.21
C LYS A 226 -5.40 23.84 -4.06
N SER A 227 -6.14 23.23 -5.00
CA SER A 227 -7.61 23.17 -5.03
C SER A 227 -8.18 21.90 -4.41
N LEU A 228 -7.39 21.19 -3.58
CA LEU A 228 -7.89 20.01 -2.89
C LEU A 228 -9.01 20.38 -1.93
N GLU A 229 -10.12 19.65 -2.01
CA GLU A 229 -11.28 19.85 -1.14
C GLU A 229 -10.89 19.62 0.34
N PRO A 230 -11.36 20.45 1.29
CA PRO A 230 -11.01 20.31 2.72
C PRO A 230 -11.31 18.91 3.28
N VAL A 231 -12.41 18.30 2.83
CA VAL A 231 -12.77 16.93 3.25
C VAL A 231 -11.73 15.91 2.79
N LEU A 232 -11.27 16.00 1.54
CA LEU A 232 -10.22 15.10 1.03
C LEU A 232 -8.91 15.30 1.75
N SER A 233 -8.50 16.55 1.95
CA SER A 233 -7.28 16.90 2.69
C SER A 233 -7.32 16.31 4.10
N LYS A 234 -8.44 16.48 4.81
CA LYS A 234 -8.65 15.90 6.13
C LYS A 234 -8.57 14.36 6.09
N ASN A 235 -9.28 13.73 5.17
CA ASN A 235 -9.33 12.28 5.10
C ASN A 235 -7.96 11.65 4.79
N PHE A 236 -7.20 12.23 3.85
CA PHE A 236 -5.81 11.80 3.63
C PHE A 236 -4.94 12.00 4.86
N SER A 237 -5.08 13.11 5.57
CA SER A 237 -4.35 13.36 6.82
C SER A 237 -4.71 12.37 7.90
N ASP A 238 -5.99 12.05 8.08
CA ASP A 238 -6.46 11.09 9.08
C ASP A 238 -5.93 9.68 8.79
N ILE A 239 -5.97 9.24 7.52
CA ILE A 239 -5.43 7.93 7.10
C ILE A 239 -3.90 7.91 7.26
N ALA A 240 -3.20 8.95 6.85
CA ALA A 240 -1.75 9.05 7.02
C ALA A 240 -1.35 9.04 8.51
N ASN A 241 -2.09 9.73 9.36
CA ASN A 241 -1.89 9.69 10.81
C ASN A 241 -2.15 8.29 11.38
N TYR A 242 -3.18 7.58 10.92
CA TYR A 242 -3.39 6.19 11.28
C TYR A 242 -2.18 5.33 10.89
N MET A 243 -1.67 5.46 9.66
CA MET A 243 -0.48 4.75 9.19
C MET A 243 0.75 5.04 10.07
N ALA A 244 0.98 6.31 10.41
CA ALA A 244 2.09 6.71 11.26
C ALA A 244 2.02 6.11 12.68
N ASN A 245 0.82 5.78 13.17
CA ASN A 245 0.56 5.29 14.53
C ASN A 245 0.18 3.81 14.60
N VAL A 246 0.19 3.08 13.48
CA VAL A 246 -0.12 1.66 13.44
C VAL A 246 0.75 0.88 14.43
N LYS A 247 0.14 -0.08 15.12
CA LYS A 247 0.86 -0.93 16.07
C LYS A 247 1.72 -1.93 15.32
N VAL A 248 2.98 -2.02 15.71
CA VAL A 248 3.89 -3.04 15.21
C VAL A 248 3.66 -4.33 15.97
N THR A 249 3.22 -5.37 15.29
CA THR A 249 3.02 -6.70 15.88
C THR A 249 4.17 -7.62 15.46
N LYS A 250 4.76 -8.30 16.46
CA LYS A 250 5.76 -9.34 16.16
C LYS A 250 5.01 -10.59 15.68
N THR A 251 4.92 -10.74 14.37
CA THR A 251 4.45 -11.97 13.72
C THR A 251 5.66 -12.71 13.16
N GLY A 252 5.64 -14.05 13.19
CA GLY A 252 6.70 -14.86 12.60
C GLY A 252 6.76 -14.75 11.08
N GLY A 253 7.82 -15.33 10.47
CA GLY A 253 8.02 -15.37 9.02
C GLY A 253 9.01 -14.33 8.51
N ILE A 254 9.10 -14.23 7.18
CA ILE A 254 9.95 -13.26 6.48
C ILE A 254 9.35 -11.87 6.66
N LYS A 255 10.17 -10.90 7.08
CA LYS A 255 9.77 -9.51 7.32
C LYS A 255 10.69 -8.54 6.60
N PHE A 256 10.14 -7.43 6.13
CA PHE A 256 10.97 -6.26 5.85
C PHE A 256 11.68 -5.85 7.15
N PHE A 257 12.96 -5.56 7.05
CA PHE A 257 13.78 -5.10 8.17
C PHE A 257 13.75 -6.08 9.36
N ASN A 258 14.40 -7.23 9.22
CA ASN A 258 14.48 -8.22 10.30
C ASN A 258 14.80 -7.54 11.63
N LYS A 259 13.95 -7.77 12.62
CA LYS A 259 14.03 -7.24 13.99
C LYS A 259 14.71 -8.26 14.88
#